data_eff211aa4eecdb308f6ceeab14a601b0
#
_entry.id   eff211aa4eecdb308f6ceeab14a601b0
#
_cell.length_a   1.000
_cell.length_b   1.000
_cell.length_c   1.000
_cell.angle_alpha   90.00
_cell.angle_beta   90.00
_cell.angle_gamma   90.00
#
_symmetry.space_group_name_H-M   'P 1'
#
loop_
_entity.id
_entity.type
_entity.pdbx_description
1 polymer ?
#
loop_
_entity_poly.entity_id
_entity_poly.type
_entity_poly.pdbx_seq_one_letter_code
_entity_poly.pdbx_strand_id
1 'polypeptide(L)'
;MDVEEWEGWKDTDAVCSRMDMVSHAALTPEAELLSERFPDAKVLIHGDENLPDADWPIPSDEALSALDRAAVLLSKRGVDAAAGDPDRRLEHILRASDELRAAFITIEGRLVEWVGLFLPEARFERDRSGLARKVIDSSNLAELASAIGIGMPPVGPTDAEWDSLHDWAQSVLEIKNRLESMEDVVRELASEHLPSLAGLLGPILAARLCVEAHGRARLARLPAGTMQILGAEKAFFNHLKTGSPSPKHGHIFMHPWISRSPRWIRGKISRTVAAKATIAVRCDEFGGEKWSQDAFDAVANRVETIRSENSSPPNR
;
A
#
# COMPACT_ATOMS: atom_id res chain seq x y z
N MET A 1 -8.18 0.09 -47.30
CA MET A 1 -6.78 -0.26 -47.44
C MET A 1 -6.69 -1.66 -46.90
N ASP A 2 -6.40 -2.62 -47.78
CA ASP A 2 -6.28 -4.02 -47.39
C ASP A 2 -5.15 -4.19 -46.38
N VAL A 3 -5.36 -5.01 -45.36
CA VAL A 3 -4.31 -5.33 -44.36
C VAL A 3 -3.08 -5.91 -45.07
N GLU A 4 -3.25 -6.49 -46.26
CA GLU A 4 -2.19 -7.03 -47.11
C GLU A 4 -1.30 -5.95 -47.74
N GLU A 5 -1.72 -4.70 -47.82
CA GLU A 5 -0.92 -3.60 -48.37
C GLU A 5 -0.01 -2.96 -47.33
N TRP A 6 -0.22 -3.25 -46.04
CA TRP A 6 0.65 -2.72 -45.01
C TRP A 6 1.83 -3.68 -44.73
N GLU A 7 2.94 -3.49 -45.41
CA GLU A 7 4.14 -4.31 -45.21
C GLU A 7 4.71 -4.30 -43.77
N GLY A 8 4.30 -3.32 -42.93
CA GLY A 8 4.72 -3.20 -41.53
C GLY A 8 4.26 -4.36 -40.62
N TRP A 9 3.32 -5.21 -41.05
CA TRP A 9 2.90 -6.36 -40.26
C TRP A 9 4.02 -7.43 -40.10
N LYS A 10 5.04 -7.39 -40.96
CA LYS A 10 6.22 -8.23 -40.88
C LYS A 10 7.19 -7.79 -39.79
N ASP A 11 7.09 -6.52 -39.35
CA ASP A 11 7.88 -5.98 -38.26
C ASP A 11 7.11 -6.07 -36.94
N THR A 12 7.57 -6.91 -36.04
CA THR A 12 6.93 -7.13 -34.73
C THR A 12 6.87 -5.84 -33.91
N ASP A 13 7.86 -4.96 -33.98
CA ASP A 13 7.89 -3.70 -33.25
C ASP A 13 6.84 -2.72 -33.80
N ALA A 14 6.66 -2.68 -35.12
CA ALA A 14 5.63 -1.86 -35.76
C ALA A 14 4.22 -2.30 -35.39
N VAL A 15 3.97 -3.62 -35.35
CA VAL A 15 2.69 -4.20 -34.89
C VAL A 15 2.47 -3.89 -33.41
N CYS A 16 3.49 -4.09 -32.57
CA CYS A 16 3.43 -3.81 -31.15
C CYS A 16 3.07 -2.34 -30.85
N SER A 17 3.70 -1.41 -31.58
CA SER A 17 3.40 0.02 -31.44
C SER A 17 1.95 0.35 -31.77
N ARG A 18 1.36 -0.26 -32.79
CA ARG A 18 -0.06 -0.04 -33.15
C ARG A 18 -1.01 -0.66 -32.15
N MET A 19 -0.70 -1.86 -31.64
CA MET A 19 -1.48 -2.49 -30.57
C MET A 19 -1.47 -1.63 -29.30
N ASP A 20 -0.32 -1.04 -28.95
CA ASP A 20 -0.22 -0.13 -27.82
C ASP A 20 -1.07 1.13 -28.01
N MET A 21 -1.01 1.76 -29.20
CA MET A 21 -1.85 2.91 -29.52
C MET A 21 -3.34 2.59 -29.41
N VAL A 22 -3.79 1.46 -29.96
CA VAL A 22 -5.20 1.03 -29.89
C VAL A 22 -5.63 0.75 -28.45
N SER A 23 -4.77 0.12 -27.64
CA SER A 23 -5.06 -0.15 -26.23
C SER A 23 -5.25 1.11 -25.39
N HIS A 24 -4.64 2.22 -25.79
CA HIS A 24 -4.80 3.54 -25.18
C HIS A 24 -5.84 4.44 -25.88
N ALA A 25 -6.67 3.86 -26.73
CA ALA A 25 -7.66 4.58 -27.55
C ALA A 25 -7.07 5.72 -28.42
N ALA A 26 -5.81 5.59 -28.79
CA ALA A 26 -5.13 6.48 -29.72
C ALA A 26 -5.34 6.00 -31.16
N LEU A 27 -5.42 6.95 -32.10
CA LEU A 27 -5.50 6.61 -33.51
C LEU A 27 -4.14 6.11 -34.01
N THR A 28 -4.15 5.08 -34.85
CA THR A 28 -2.95 4.68 -35.58
C THR A 28 -2.65 5.69 -36.71
N PRO A 29 -1.41 5.77 -37.20
CA PRO A 29 -1.08 6.69 -38.31
C PRO A 29 -1.98 6.49 -39.54
N GLU A 30 -2.36 5.25 -39.82
CA GLU A 30 -3.27 4.90 -40.91
C GLU A 30 -4.69 5.43 -40.65
N ALA A 31 -5.18 5.31 -39.39
CA ALA A 31 -6.48 5.84 -39.00
C ALA A 31 -6.50 7.36 -39.02
N GLU A 32 -5.41 8.03 -38.68
CA GLU A 32 -5.27 9.49 -38.78
C GLU A 32 -5.35 9.94 -40.26
N LEU A 33 -4.61 9.30 -41.17
CA LEU A 33 -4.67 9.60 -42.62
C LEU A 33 -6.06 9.37 -43.20
N LEU A 34 -6.76 8.32 -42.75
CA LEU A 34 -8.17 8.07 -43.19
C LEU A 34 -9.10 9.12 -42.63
N SER A 35 -8.91 9.56 -41.40
CA SER A 35 -9.72 10.63 -40.78
C SER A 35 -9.52 11.97 -41.48
N GLU A 36 -8.29 12.30 -41.89
CA GLU A 36 -8.00 13.48 -42.67
C GLU A 36 -8.65 13.44 -44.09
N ARG A 37 -8.60 12.26 -44.73
CA ARG A 37 -9.15 12.05 -46.06
C ARG A 37 -10.70 12.03 -46.09
N PHE A 38 -11.29 11.58 -44.97
CA PHE A 38 -12.73 11.43 -44.83
C PHE A 38 -13.20 12.09 -43.52
N PRO A 39 -13.25 13.44 -43.47
CA PRO A 39 -13.52 14.16 -42.20
C PRO A 39 -14.93 13.91 -41.64
N ASP A 40 -15.88 13.48 -42.50
CA ASP A 40 -17.25 13.13 -42.09
C ASP A 40 -17.38 11.66 -41.62
N ALA A 41 -16.32 10.85 -41.72
CA ALA A 41 -16.35 9.46 -41.29
C ALA A 41 -16.22 9.34 -39.74
N LYS A 42 -17.13 8.57 -39.16
CA LYS A 42 -17.08 8.29 -37.73
C LYS A 42 -16.05 7.18 -37.45
N VAL A 43 -15.06 7.48 -36.62
CA VAL A 43 -14.14 6.46 -36.11
C VAL A 43 -14.86 5.64 -35.04
N LEU A 44 -15.00 4.33 -35.24
CA LEU A 44 -15.56 3.40 -34.29
C LEU A 44 -14.41 2.70 -33.57
N ILE A 45 -14.50 2.64 -32.24
CA ILE A 45 -13.52 1.94 -31.40
C ILE A 45 -14.07 0.54 -31.09
N HIS A 46 -13.19 -0.45 -30.98
CA HIS A 46 -13.57 -1.82 -30.63
C HIS A 46 -14.38 -1.85 -29.32
N GLY A 47 -15.57 -2.45 -29.38
CA GLY A 47 -16.55 -2.48 -28.28
C GLY A 47 -17.68 -1.46 -28.40
N ASP A 48 -17.71 -0.64 -29.46
CA ASP A 48 -18.87 0.17 -29.78
C ASP A 48 -20.02 -0.74 -30.29
N GLU A 49 -21.19 -0.68 -29.63
CA GLU A 49 -22.39 -1.50 -29.98
C GLU A 49 -22.89 -1.28 -31.39
N ASN A 50 -22.41 -0.27 -32.09
CA ASN A 50 -22.82 0.13 -33.45
C ASN A 50 -21.79 -0.31 -34.52
N LEU A 51 -20.88 -1.23 -34.24
CA LEU A 51 -20.04 -1.80 -35.29
C LEU A 51 -20.93 -2.48 -36.36
N PRO A 52 -20.84 -2.08 -37.64
CA PRO A 52 -21.63 -2.70 -38.68
C PRO A 52 -21.25 -4.18 -38.83
N ASP A 53 -22.27 -5.01 -39.08
CA ASP A 53 -22.09 -6.41 -39.46
C ASP A 53 -21.44 -6.44 -40.86
N ALA A 54 -20.12 -6.49 -40.90
CA ALA A 54 -19.35 -6.46 -42.14
C ALA A 54 -18.52 -7.74 -42.26
N ASP A 55 -18.38 -8.25 -43.46
CA ASP A 55 -17.45 -9.33 -43.77
C ASP A 55 -16.01 -8.80 -43.62
N TRP A 56 -15.48 -8.91 -42.39
CA TRP A 56 -14.09 -8.56 -42.10
C TRP A 56 -13.16 -9.59 -42.75
N PRO A 57 -12.06 -9.16 -43.39
CA PRO A 57 -11.12 -10.10 -43.97
C PRO A 57 -10.55 -11.00 -42.89
N ILE A 58 -10.56 -12.31 -43.13
CA ILE A 58 -9.95 -13.30 -42.23
C ILE A 58 -8.43 -13.15 -42.32
N PRO A 59 -7.72 -12.84 -41.20
CA PRO A 59 -6.28 -12.71 -41.21
C PRO A 59 -5.60 -14.01 -41.68
N SER A 60 -4.51 -13.89 -42.44
CA SER A 60 -3.69 -15.06 -42.76
C SER A 60 -3.01 -15.66 -41.53
N ASP A 61 -2.62 -16.95 -41.56
CA ASP A 61 -1.88 -17.58 -40.46
C ASP A 61 -0.58 -16.84 -40.12
N GLU A 62 0.07 -16.23 -41.11
CA GLU A 62 1.27 -15.42 -40.92
C GLU A 62 0.95 -14.14 -40.16
N ALA A 63 -0.17 -13.47 -40.48
CA ALA A 63 -0.63 -12.28 -39.77
C ALA A 63 -1.02 -12.60 -38.32
N LEU A 64 -1.73 -13.72 -38.08
CA LEU A 64 -2.04 -14.18 -36.74
C LEU A 64 -0.79 -14.46 -35.93
N SER A 65 0.21 -15.14 -36.53
CA SER A 65 1.50 -15.39 -35.88
C SER A 65 2.26 -14.09 -35.57
N ALA A 66 2.15 -13.06 -36.39
CA ALA A 66 2.76 -11.75 -36.13
C ALA A 66 2.08 -11.04 -34.97
N LEU A 67 0.74 -11.09 -34.89
CA LEU A 67 -0.05 -10.55 -33.76
C LEU A 67 0.31 -11.27 -32.46
N ASP A 68 0.42 -12.59 -32.47
CA ASP A 68 0.81 -13.37 -31.27
C ASP A 68 2.21 -12.96 -30.77
N ARG A 69 3.19 -12.85 -31.68
CA ARG A 69 4.52 -12.38 -31.29
C ARG A 69 4.51 -10.96 -30.73
N ALA A 70 3.75 -10.06 -31.35
CA ALA A 70 3.61 -8.68 -30.87
C ALA A 70 2.91 -8.61 -29.52
N ALA A 71 1.86 -9.41 -29.29
CA ALA A 71 1.16 -9.50 -28.01
C ALA A 71 2.09 -9.99 -26.89
N VAL A 72 2.90 -11.03 -27.16
CA VAL A 72 3.90 -11.51 -26.20
C VAL A 72 4.96 -10.45 -25.90
N LEU A 73 5.45 -9.74 -26.93
CA LEU A 73 6.43 -8.68 -26.75
C LEU A 73 5.85 -7.49 -25.95
N LEU A 74 4.63 -7.08 -26.26
CA LEU A 74 3.94 -6.02 -25.54
C LEU A 74 3.72 -6.40 -24.07
N SER A 75 3.30 -7.64 -23.82
CA SER A 75 3.14 -8.16 -22.47
C SER A 75 4.46 -8.16 -21.69
N LYS A 76 5.58 -8.58 -22.32
CA LYS A 76 6.91 -8.52 -21.70
C LYS A 76 7.30 -7.09 -21.36
N ARG A 77 7.14 -6.14 -22.29
CA ARG A 77 7.41 -4.71 -22.06
C ARG A 77 6.58 -4.16 -20.89
N GLY A 78 5.30 -4.56 -20.82
CA GLY A 78 4.42 -4.19 -19.72
C GLY A 78 4.91 -4.73 -18.35
N VAL A 79 5.39 -5.97 -18.33
CA VAL A 79 6.00 -6.58 -17.12
C VAL A 79 7.29 -5.86 -16.73
N ASP A 80 8.18 -5.59 -17.68
CA ASP A 80 9.44 -4.88 -17.43
C ASP A 80 9.17 -3.46 -16.91
N ALA A 81 8.22 -2.75 -17.51
CA ALA A 81 7.79 -1.43 -17.06
C ALA A 81 7.21 -1.48 -15.63
N ALA A 82 6.37 -2.47 -15.35
CA ALA A 82 5.79 -2.65 -14.01
C ALA A 82 6.85 -3.00 -12.95
N ALA A 83 7.86 -3.79 -13.31
CA ALA A 83 8.98 -4.12 -12.41
C ALA A 83 9.86 -2.90 -12.11
N GLY A 84 9.98 -1.96 -13.05
CA GLY A 84 10.66 -0.67 -12.86
C GLY A 84 9.86 0.41 -12.14
N ASP A 85 8.53 0.24 -12.01
CA ASP A 85 7.63 1.22 -11.42
C ASP A 85 7.79 1.28 -9.89
N PRO A 86 8.22 2.44 -9.32
CA PRO A 86 8.37 2.60 -7.89
C PRO A 86 7.07 2.41 -7.10
N ASP A 87 5.90 2.80 -7.65
CA ASP A 87 4.60 2.60 -7.02
C ASP A 87 4.29 1.11 -6.86
N ARG A 88 4.55 0.29 -7.90
CA ARG A 88 4.34 -1.16 -7.85
C ARG A 88 5.30 -1.86 -6.89
N ARG A 89 6.58 -1.47 -6.91
CA ARG A 89 7.57 -2.01 -5.97
C ARG A 89 7.21 -1.71 -4.53
N LEU A 90 6.78 -0.48 -4.24
CA LEU A 90 6.32 -0.06 -2.92
C LEU A 90 5.04 -0.80 -2.49
N GLU A 91 4.10 -1.02 -3.41
CA GLU A 91 2.87 -1.78 -3.17
C GLU A 91 3.17 -3.21 -2.74
N HIS A 92 4.02 -3.93 -3.48
CA HIS A 92 4.33 -5.33 -3.20
C HIS A 92 5.03 -5.51 -1.84
N ILE A 93 6.06 -4.70 -1.55
CA ILE A 93 6.78 -4.83 -0.28
C ILE A 93 5.91 -4.43 0.92
N LEU A 94 5.06 -3.41 0.80
CA LEU A 94 4.15 -2.99 1.86
C LEU A 94 3.09 -4.06 2.14
N ARG A 95 2.49 -4.65 1.10
CA ARG A 95 1.51 -5.74 1.26
C ARG A 95 2.13 -6.96 1.92
N ALA A 96 3.32 -7.38 1.45
CA ALA A 96 4.03 -8.50 2.05
C ALA A 96 4.38 -8.23 3.53
N SER A 97 4.79 -6.99 3.87
CA SER A 97 5.01 -6.57 5.26
C SER A 97 3.73 -6.63 6.10
N ASP A 98 2.58 -6.20 5.57
CA ASP A 98 1.29 -6.26 6.28
C ASP A 98 0.82 -7.71 6.50
N GLU A 99 0.99 -8.59 5.53
CA GLU A 99 0.67 -10.03 5.65
C GLU A 99 1.57 -10.72 6.69
N LEU A 100 2.87 -10.42 6.64
CA LEU A 100 3.83 -10.95 7.61
C LEU A 100 3.55 -10.43 9.03
N ARG A 101 3.12 -9.17 9.16
CA ARG A 101 2.67 -8.59 10.45
C ARG A 101 1.45 -9.30 11.01
N ALA A 102 0.47 -9.63 10.16
CA ALA A 102 -0.71 -10.39 10.57
C ALA A 102 -0.34 -11.80 11.06
N ALA A 103 0.56 -12.47 10.34
CA ALA A 103 1.11 -13.76 10.76
C ALA A 103 1.86 -13.66 12.08
N PHE A 104 2.74 -12.65 12.23
CA PHE A 104 3.48 -12.38 13.47
C PHE A 104 2.55 -12.24 14.67
N ILE A 105 1.52 -11.40 14.58
CA ILE A 105 0.55 -11.19 15.67
C ILE A 105 -0.12 -12.51 16.08
N THR A 106 -0.44 -13.36 15.09
CA THR A 106 -1.10 -14.64 15.34
C THR A 106 -0.20 -15.62 16.07
N ILE A 107 1.06 -15.78 15.59
CA ILE A 107 2.00 -16.74 16.20
C ILE A 107 2.52 -16.26 17.55
N GLU A 108 2.75 -14.96 17.72
CA GLU A 108 3.12 -14.34 19.00
C GLU A 108 1.99 -14.53 20.02
N GLY A 109 0.74 -14.28 19.61
CA GLY A 109 -0.43 -14.52 20.45
C GLY A 109 -0.53 -15.99 20.90
N ARG A 110 -0.25 -16.93 20.01
CA ARG A 110 -0.23 -18.37 20.34
C ARG A 110 0.87 -18.71 21.34
N LEU A 111 2.06 -18.12 21.22
CA LEU A 111 3.15 -18.32 22.19
C LEU A 111 2.73 -17.87 23.59
N VAL A 112 2.13 -16.67 23.69
CA VAL A 112 1.66 -16.12 24.97
C VAL A 112 0.62 -17.05 25.63
N GLU A 113 -0.33 -17.58 24.84
CA GLU A 113 -1.34 -18.50 25.34
C GLU A 113 -0.72 -19.85 25.75
N TRP A 114 0.25 -20.36 25.00
CA TRP A 114 0.88 -21.64 25.29
C TRP A 114 1.78 -21.59 26.53
N VAL A 115 2.62 -20.57 26.63
CA VAL A 115 3.38 -20.31 27.87
C VAL A 115 2.44 -20.07 29.03
N GLY A 116 1.37 -19.29 28.82
CA GLY A 116 0.35 -18.98 29.84
C GLY A 116 -0.48 -20.18 30.32
N LEU A 117 -0.40 -21.34 29.65
CA LEU A 117 -0.97 -22.60 30.14
C LEU A 117 -0.25 -23.08 31.41
N PHE A 118 1.09 -22.95 31.42
CA PHE A 118 1.93 -23.40 32.54
C PHE A 118 2.26 -22.24 33.50
N LEU A 119 2.43 -21.03 32.97
CA LEU A 119 2.76 -19.80 33.70
C LEU A 119 1.72 -18.70 33.39
N PRO A 120 0.56 -18.69 34.06
CA PRO A 120 -0.55 -17.78 33.75
C PRO A 120 -0.16 -16.29 33.81
N GLU A 121 0.78 -15.93 34.66
CA GLU A 121 1.27 -14.55 34.82
C GLU A 121 2.03 -14.05 33.57
N ALA A 122 2.59 -14.95 32.75
CA ALA A 122 3.23 -14.61 31.49
C ALA A 122 2.30 -13.87 30.52
N ARG A 123 0.98 -14.04 30.63
CA ARG A 123 -0.03 -13.29 29.86
C ARG A 123 -0.04 -11.79 30.14
N PHE A 124 0.46 -11.38 31.30
CA PHE A 124 0.54 -9.97 31.68
C PHE A 124 1.87 -9.32 31.31
N GLU A 125 2.84 -10.09 30.71
CA GLU A 125 4.07 -9.53 30.21
C GLU A 125 3.77 -8.46 29.14
N ARG A 126 4.25 -7.23 29.37
CA ARG A 126 4.02 -6.11 28.45
C ARG A 126 4.82 -6.23 27.16
N ASP A 127 6.02 -6.78 27.29
CA ASP A 127 6.89 -7.09 26.15
C ASP A 127 6.69 -8.53 25.68
N ARG A 128 5.69 -8.74 24.85
CA ARG A 128 5.39 -10.06 24.27
C ARG A 128 6.53 -10.63 23.45
N SER A 129 7.25 -9.78 22.72
CA SER A 129 8.44 -10.22 21.96
C SER A 129 9.61 -10.58 22.87
N GLY A 130 9.72 -9.93 24.03
CA GLY A 130 10.65 -10.28 25.09
C GLY A 130 10.36 -11.66 25.69
N LEU A 131 9.08 -12.08 25.73
CA LEU A 131 8.71 -13.42 26.16
C LEU A 131 9.32 -14.52 25.27
N ALA A 132 9.25 -14.34 23.94
CA ALA A 132 9.86 -15.30 23.00
C ALA A 132 11.37 -15.47 23.27
N ARG A 133 12.08 -14.36 23.49
CA ARG A 133 13.50 -14.40 23.82
C ARG A 133 13.77 -15.11 25.15
N LYS A 134 12.99 -14.81 26.18
CA LYS A 134 13.11 -15.50 27.49
C LYS A 134 12.88 -17.02 27.36
N VAL A 135 11.95 -17.46 26.52
CA VAL A 135 11.73 -18.89 26.25
C VAL A 135 12.98 -19.53 25.61
N ILE A 136 13.55 -18.88 24.59
CA ILE A 136 14.73 -19.37 23.87
C ILE A 136 15.98 -19.42 24.80
N ASP A 137 16.14 -18.42 25.65
CA ASP A 137 17.26 -18.31 26.57
C ASP A 137 17.14 -19.26 27.78
N SER A 138 16.01 -19.97 27.94
CA SER A 138 15.73 -20.89 29.03
C SER A 138 15.81 -22.34 28.54
N SER A 139 16.50 -23.19 29.27
CA SER A 139 16.62 -24.62 28.96
C SER A 139 15.38 -25.44 29.37
N ASN A 140 14.55 -24.89 30.26
CA ASN A 140 13.35 -25.54 30.79
C ASN A 140 12.38 -24.51 31.42
N LEU A 141 11.17 -25.00 31.79
CA LEU A 141 10.15 -24.17 32.39
C LEU A 141 10.58 -23.50 33.71
N ALA A 142 11.41 -24.15 34.50
CA ALA A 142 11.84 -23.59 35.79
C ALA A 142 12.76 -22.37 35.61
N GLU A 143 13.66 -22.41 34.63
CA GLU A 143 14.48 -21.27 34.24
C GLU A 143 13.63 -20.13 33.69
N LEU A 144 12.64 -20.44 32.81
CA LEU A 144 11.70 -19.44 32.30
C LEU A 144 10.91 -18.79 33.44
N ALA A 145 10.35 -19.56 34.37
CA ALA A 145 9.62 -19.07 35.54
C ALA A 145 10.49 -18.10 36.37
N SER A 146 11.74 -18.49 36.61
CA SER A 146 12.72 -17.61 37.28
C SER A 146 13.01 -16.34 36.52
N ALA A 147 13.17 -16.41 35.17
CA ALA A 147 13.44 -15.25 34.30
C ALA A 147 12.26 -14.25 34.22
N ILE A 148 11.05 -14.75 34.50
CA ILE A 148 9.83 -13.92 34.57
C ILE A 148 9.55 -13.44 35.99
N GLY A 149 10.23 -14.02 37.00
CA GLY A 149 10.06 -13.69 38.42
C GLY A 149 8.84 -14.35 39.06
N ILE A 150 8.45 -15.55 38.59
CA ILE A 150 7.31 -16.33 39.09
C ILE A 150 7.77 -17.64 39.71
N GLY A 151 6.94 -18.20 40.59
CA GLY A 151 7.18 -19.51 41.17
C GLY A 151 6.99 -20.65 40.16
N MET A 152 7.73 -21.76 40.36
CA MET A 152 7.56 -22.94 39.51
C MET A 152 6.14 -23.51 39.65
N PRO A 153 5.39 -23.78 38.59
CA PRO A 153 4.11 -24.41 38.67
C PRO A 153 4.21 -25.89 39.06
N PRO A 154 3.14 -26.46 39.64
CA PRO A 154 3.14 -27.86 40.08
C PRO A 154 3.18 -28.86 38.91
N VAL A 155 2.78 -28.45 37.73
CA VAL A 155 2.79 -29.26 36.50
C VAL A 155 3.43 -28.46 35.39
N GLY A 156 4.36 -29.05 34.67
CA GLY A 156 5.05 -28.47 33.51
C GLY A 156 4.82 -29.28 32.26
N PRO A 157 5.33 -28.78 31.10
CA PRO A 157 5.34 -29.52 29.86
C PRO A 157 6.25 -30.76 29.96
N THR A 158 6.01 -31.77 29.13
CA THR A 158 6.97 -32.81 28.83
C THR A 158 8.16 -32.24 28.06
N ASP A 159 9.29 -32.96 28.00
CA ASP A 159 10.46 -32.52 27.26
C ASP A 159 10.12 -32.22 25.77
N ALA A 160 9.34 -33.09 25.12
CA ALA A 160 8.92 -32.90 23.72
C ALA A 160 7.99 -31.67 23.52
N GLU A 161 7.15 -31.39 24.53
CA GLU A 161 6.31 -30.15 24.45
C GLU A 161 7.18 -28.91 24.68
N TRP A 162 8.19 -28.99 25.57
CA TRP A 162 9.12 -27.88 25.78
C TRP A 162 9.93 -27.58 24.52
N ASP A 163 10.49 -28.61 23.87
CA ASP A 163 11.22 -28.48 22.61
C ASP A 163 10.35 -27.82 21.54
N SER A 164 9.09 -28.27 21.42
CA SER A 164 8.14 -27.68 20.46
C SER A 164 7.81 -26.22 20.77
N LEU A 165 7.70 -25.87 22.06
CA LEU A 165 7.44 -24.50 22.50
C LEU A 165 8.66 -23.60 22.25
N HIS A 166 9.86 -24.13 22.45
CA HIS A 166 11.13 -23.44 22.16
C HIS A 166 11.27 -23.16 20.66
N ASP A 167 11.02 -24.14 19.79
CA ASP A 167 11.03 -23.98 18.32
C ASP A 167 9.99 -22.97 17.86
N TRP A 168 8.80 -22.98 18.50
CA TRP A 168 7.78 -21.98 18.23
C TRP A 168 8.24 -20.56 18.58
N ALA A 169 8.88 -20.38 19.74
CA ALA A 169 9.42 -19.09 20.15
C ALA A 169 10.52 -18.60 19.19
N GLN A 170 11.36 -19.51 18.69
CA GLN A 170 12.35 -19.19 17.66
C GLN A 170 11.69 -18.69 16.38
N SER A 171 10.63 -19.36 15.92
CA SER A 171 9.85 -18.92 14.75
C SER A 171 9.25 -17.52 14.93
N VAL A 172 8.77 -17.19 16.14
CA VAL A 172 8.27 -15.84 16.46
C VAL A 172 9.35 -14.78 16.27
N LEU A 173 10.57 -15.01 16.79
CA LEU A 173 11.68 -14.05 16.63
C LEU A 173 12.16 -13.94 15.18
N GLU A 174 12.24 -15.05 14.46
CA GLU A 174 12.62 -15.04 13.05
C GLU A 174 11.63 -14.21 12.20
N ILE A 175 10.33 -14.40 12.39
CA ILE A 175 9.32 -13.63 11.67
C ILE A 175 9.37 -12.16 12.07
N LYS A 176 9.59 -11.85 13.34
CA LYS A 176 9.80 -10.47 13.81
C LYS A 176 10.96 -9.80 13.08
N ASN A 177 12.11 -10.45 13.03
CA ASN A 177 13.32 -9.91 12.40
C ASN A 177 13.09 -9.68 10.88
N ARG A 178 12.42 -10.61 10.21
CA ARG A 178 12.04 -10.46 8.80
C ARG A 178 11.09 -9.29 8.59
N LEU A 179 10.10 -9.12 9.47
CA LEU A 179 9.17 -8.00 9.42
C LEU A 179 9.89 -6.67 9.58
N GLU A 180 10.79 -6.55 10.56
CA GLU A 180 11.59 -5.34 10.78
C GLU A 180 12.45 -5.01 9.55
N SER A 181 13.12 -6.01 8.97
CA SER A 181 13.90 -5.84 7.74
C SER A 181 13.04 -5.39 6.55
N MET A 182 11.84 -5.96 6.37
CA MET A 182 10.92 -5.54 5.30
C MET A 182 10.43 -4.11 5.51
N GLU A 183 10.13 -3.73 6.75
CA GLU A 183 9.74 -2.35 7.06
C GLU A 183 10.85 -1.34 6.80
N ASP A 184 12.13 -1.73 7.00
CA ASP A 184 13.25 -0.87 6.65
C ASP A 184 13.33 -0.63 5.13
N VAL A 185 13.09 -1.66 4.32
CA VAL A 185 12.97 -1.51 2.86
C VAL A 185 11.79 -0.61 2.47
N VAL A 186 10.63 -0.76 3.14
CA VAL A 186 9.49 0.15 2.92
C VAL A 186 9.87 1.59 3.25
N ARG A 187 10.61 1.82 4.34
CA ARG A 187 11.07 3.17 4.74
C ARG A 187 12.01 3.77 3.71
N GLU A 188 12.93 2.99 3.19
CA GLU A 188 13.88 3.41 2.15
C GLU A 188 13.16 3.80 0.87
N LEU A 189 12.37 2.88 0.29
CA LEU A 189 11.62 3.11 -0.94
C LEU A 189 10.65 4.29 -0.83
N ALA A 190 9.92 4.38 0.29
CA ALA A 190 9.00 5.49 0.49
C ALA A 190 9.72 6.83 0.65
N SER A 191 10.87 6.87 1.30
CA SER A 191 11.67 8.10 1.46
C SER A 191 12.28 8.57 0.15
N GLU A 192 12.63 7.65 -0.73
CA GLU A 192 13.11 7.96 -2.07
C GLU A 192 11.99 8.45 -2.99
N HIS A 193 10.87 7.72 -3.00
CA HIS A 193 9.74 7.96 -3.91
C HIS A 193 8.84 9.12 -3.49
N LEU A 194 8.68 9.37 -2.18
CA LEU A 194 7.77 10.33 -1.56
C LEU A 194 8.49 11.21 -0.52
N PRO A 195 9.60 11.88 -0.86
CA PRO A 195 10.47 12.52 0.13
C PRO A 195 9.78 13.56 1.02
N SER A 196 8.94 14.42 0.46
CA SER A 196 8.22 15.44 1.23
C SER A 196 7.08 14.84 2.05
N LEU A 197 6.33 13.89 1.48
CA LEU A 197 5.24 13.22 2.19
C LEU A 197 5.78 12.32 3.31
N ALA A 198 6.86 11.57 3.06
CA ALA A 198 7.52 10.72 4.04
C ALA A 198 8.15 11.54 5.18
N GLY A 199 8.74 12.70 4.88
CA GLY A 199 9.24 13.63 5.88
C GLY A 199 8.14 14.18 6.79
N LEU A 200 6.95 14.43 6.26
CA LEU A 200 5.82 14.97 7.03
C LEU A 200 5.11 13.91 7.88
N LEU A 201 4.83 12.74 7.31
CA LEU A 201 3.97 11.73 7.92
C LEU A 201 4.72 10.52 8.48
N GLY A 202 6.00 10.41 8.18
CA GLY A 202 6.78 9.20 8.31
C GLY A 202 6.61 8.26 7.11
N PRO A 203 7.67 7.52 6.74
CA PRO A 203 7.71 6.76 5.49
C PRO A 203 6.67 5.65 5.40
N ILE A 204 6.40 4.93 6.48
CA ILE A 204 5.40 3.83 6.49
C ILE A 204 3.98 4.36 6.21
N LEU A 205 3.60 5.49 6.81
CA LEU A 205 2.28 6.07 6.57
C LEU A 205 2.18 6.68 5.18
N ALA A 206 3.26 7.31 4.69
CA ALA A 206 3.34 7.82 3.33
C ALA A 206 3.17 6.69 2.29
N ALA A 207 3.90 5.57 2.48
CA ALA A 207 3.76 4.37 1.67
C ALA A 207 2.31 3.85 1.65
N ARG A 208 1.68 3.74 2.82
CA ARG A 208 0.32 3.26 2.96
C ARG A 208 -0.70 4.14 2.22
N LEU A 209 -0.58 5.46 2.32
CA LEU A 209 -1.45 6.38 1.59
C LEU A 209 -1.22 6.29 0.07
N CYS A 210 0.02 6.13 -0.38
CA CYS A 210 0.37 5.97 -1.78
C CYS A 210 -0.25 4.69 -2.37
N VAL A 211 -0.07 3.57 -1.70
CA VAL A 211 -0.61 2.26 -2.13
C VAL A 211 -2.14 2.26 -2.13
N GLU A 212 -2.78 2.82 -1.09
CA GLU A 212 -4.24 2.92 -1.00
C GLU A 212 -4.83 3.81 -2.11
N ALA A 213 -4.10 4.82 -2.54
CA ALA A 213 -4.50 5.67 -3.67
C ALA A 213 -4.16 5.05 -5.04
N HIS A 214 -3.53 3.88 -5.09
CA HIS A 214 -3.02 3.22 -6.31
C HIS A 214 -1.96 4.04 -7.04
N GLY A 215 -1.02 4.63 -6.31
CA GLY A 215 0.15 5.32 -6.80
C GLY A 215 0.23 6.81 -6.47
N ARG A 216 1.47 7.33 -6.57
CA ARG A 216 1.82 8.72 -6.25
C ARG A 216 1.06 9.73 -7.10
N ALA A 217 0.98 9.48 -8.40
CA ALA A 217 0.31 10.37 -9.34
C ALA A 217 -1.19 10.55 -9.02
N ARG A 218 -1.85 9.47 -8.62
CA ARG A 218 -3.26 9.51 -8.21
C ARG A 218 -3.42 10.16 -6.84
N LEU A 219 -2.56 9.82 -5.88
CA LEU A 219 -2.55 10.43 -4.55
C LEU A 219 -2.43 11.96 -4.63
N ALA A 220 -1.54 12.48 -5.48
CA ALA A 220 -1.32 13.91 -5.67
C ALA A 220 -2.55 14.66 -6.23
N ARG A 221 -3.42 13.96 -6.97
CA ARG A 221 -4.66 14.53 -7.52
C ARG A 221 -5.83 14.51 -6.55
N LEU A 222 -5.74 13.76 -5.45
CA LEU A 222 -6.83 13.68 -4.48
C LEU A 222 -7.04 15.02 -3.76
N PRO A 223 -8.31 15.40 -3.49
CA PRO A 223 -8.62 16.48 -2.57
C PRO A 223 -8.17 16.15 -1.14
N ALA A 224 -7.80 17.17 -0.37
CA ALA A 224 -7.37 17.00 1.03
C ALA A 224 -8.44 16.31 1.91
N GLY A 225 -9.72 16.52 1.62
CA GLY A 225 -10.82 15.82 2.31
C GLY A 225 -10.82 14.33 2.06
N THR A 226 -10.53 13.88 0.84
CA THR A 226 -10.38 12.47 0.48
C THR A 226 -9.12 11.88 1.12
N MET A 227 -7.99 12.59 1.06
CA MET A 227 -6.76 12.21 1.75
C MET A 227 -7.00 11.99 3.27
N GLN A 228 -7.83 12.83 3.88
CA GLN A 228 -8.14 12.73 5.33
C GLN A 228 -8.81 11.41 5.70
N ILE A 229 -9.67 10.87 4.84
CA ILE A 229 -10.48 9.67 5.11
C ILE A 229 -10.05 8.44 4.32
N LEU A 230 -8.96 8.53 3.56
CA LEU A 230 -8.40 7.43 2.78
C LEU A 230 -8.13 6.21 3.68
N GLY A 231 -8.64 5.03 3.31
CA GLY A 231 -8.63 3.81 4.12
C GLY A 231 -9.80 3.72 5.12
N ALA A 232 -10.79 4.62 5.04
CA ALA A 232 -12.03 4.56 5.81
C ALA A 232 -13.28 4.40 4.93
N GLU A 233 -13.12 3.83 3.73
CA GLU A 233 -14.16 3.73 2.69
C GLU A 233 -15.40 3.01 3.21
N LYS A 234 -15.23 1.90 3.93
CA LYS A 234 -16.35 1.15 4.52
C LYS A 234 -17.18 2.01 5.48
N ALA A 235 -16.53 2.80 6.32
CA ALA A 235 -17.21 3.70 7.26
C ALA A 235 -17.88 4.87 6.50
N PHE A 236 -17.24 5.37 5.45
CA PHE A 236 -17.79 6.44 4.60
C PHE A 236 -19.03 5.96 3.84
N PHE A 237 -18.98 4.79 3.20
CA PHE A 237 -20.14 4.22 2.53
C PHE A 237 -21.27 3.87 3.50
N ASN A 238 -20.94 3.42 4.71
CA ASN A 238 -21.94 3.19 5.74
C ASN A 238 -22.62 4.50 6.17
N HIS A 239 -21.86 5.59 6.32
CA HIS A 239 -22.41 6.93 6.55
C HIS A 239 -23.42 7.33 5.45
N LEU A 240 -23.06 7.15 4.18
CA LEU A 240 -23.94 7.50 3.06
C LEU A 240 -25.21 6.66 3.02
N LYS A 241 -25.14 5.37 3.38
CA LYS A 241 -26.28 4.45 3.34
C LYS A 241 -27.21 4.57 4.54
N THR A 242 -26.67 4.82 5.73
CA THR A 242 -27.41 4.69 6.99
C THR A 242 -27.56 6.01 7.75
N GLY A 243 -26.91 7.10 7.28
CA GLY A 243 -26.83 8.36 8.04
C GLY A 243 -25.99 8.28 9.32
N SER A 244 -25.20 7.19 9.51
CA SER A 244 -24.26 7.07 10.63
C SER A 244 -23.22 8.22 10.61
N PRO A 245 -22.55 8.55 11.73
CA PRO A 245 -21.58 9.65 11.76
C PRO A 245 -20.48 9.45 10.71
N SER A 246 -20.13 10.51 9.97
CA SER A 246 -19.06 10.50 8.98
C SER A 246 -17.69 10.19 9.62
N PRO A 247 -16.83 9.37 8.97
CA PRO A 247 -15.49 9.12 9.46
C PRO A 247 -14.69 10.44 9.54
N LYS A 248 -13.99 10.64 10.66
CA LYS A 248 -13.19 11.85 10.88
C LYS A 248 -11.77 11.74 10.33
N HIS A 249 -11.30 10.53 10.10
CA HIS A 249 -9.96 10.19 9.63
C HIS A 249 -9.93 8.74 9.12
N GLY A 250 -9.05 8.45 8.16
CA GLY A 250 -8.68 7.11 7.70
C GLY A 250 -7.28 6.73 8.20
N HIS A 251 -6.42 6.22 7.31
CA HIS A 251 -5.04 5.84 7.63
C HIS A 251 -4.23 6.94 8.31
N ILE A 252 -4.52 8.21 8.02
CA ILE A 252 -3.84 9.36 8.64
C ILE A 252 -3.93 9.35 10.18
N PHE A 253 -4.88 8.60 10.75
CA PHE A 253 -5.01 8.40 12.20
C PHE A 253 -3.77 7.74 12.82
N MET A 254 -3.00 6.98 12.06
CA MET A 254 -1.77 6.34 12.53
C MET A 254 -0.71 7.38 12.94
N HIS A 255 -0.81 8.62 12.41
CA HIS A 255 0.14 9.67 12.79
C HIS A 255 0.00 10.07 14.28
N PRO A 256 1.13 10.16 15.04
CA PRO A 256 1.10 10.46 16.48
C PRO A 256 0.40 11.79 16.82
N TRP A 257 0.48 12.78 15.96
CA TRP A 257 -0.22 14.07 16.18
C TRP A 257 -1.74 13.89 16.28
N ILE A 258 -2.31 12.89 15.65
CA ILE A 258 -3.74 12.63 15.62
C ILE A 258 -4.11 11.60 16.67
N SER A 259 -3.46 10.43 16.68
CA SER A 259 -3.80 9.31 17.56
C SER A 259 -3.63 9.64 19.05
N ARG A 260 -2.58 10.41 19.41
CA ARG A 260 -2.28 10.81 20.79
C ARG A 260 -3.03 12.07 21.23
N SER A 261 -3.78 12.73 20.32
CA SER A 261 -4.57 13.92 20.67
C SER A 261 -5.94 13.54 21.27
N PRO A 262 -6.54 14.41 22.09
CA PRO A 262 -7.89 14.24 22.61
C PRO A 262 -8.94 14.07 21.50
N ARG A 263 -9.96 13.23 21.73
CA ARG A 263 -10.95 12.85 20.70
C ARG A 263 -11.66 14.04 20.05
N TRP A 264 -11.87 15.13 20.79
CA TRP A 264 -12.60 16.32 20.30
C TRP A 264 -11.81 17.14 19.29
N ILE A 265 -10.47 17.10 19.31
CA ILE A 265 -9.63 17.86 18.36
C ILE A 265 -9.06 17.02 17.22
N ARG A 266 -9.14 15.66 17.28
CA ARG A 266 -8.56 14.77 16.26
C ARG A 266 -8.98 15.14 14.85
N GLY A 267 -10.27 15.45 14.63
CA GLY A 267 -10.79 15.83 13.31
C GLY A 267 -10.19 17.15 12.79
N LYS A 268 -9.94 18.13 13.68
CA LYS A 268 -9.32 19.42 13.32
C LYS A 268 -7.86 19.21 12.92
N ILE A 269 -7.11 18.43 13.71
CA ILE A 269 -5.71 18.09 13.40
C ILE A 269 -5.62 17.25 12.12
N SER A 270 -6.46 16.23 11.96
CA SER A 270 -6.48 15.40 10.73
C SER A 270 -6.68 16.23 9.47
N ARG A 271 -7.59 17.20 9.51
CA ARG A 271 -7.84 18.13 8.38
C ARG A 271 -6.61 18.96 8.06
N THR A 272 -5.94 19.51 9.09
CA THR A 272 -4.72 20.29 8.91
C THR A 272 -3.59 19.45 8.33
N VAL A 273 -3.35 18.26 8.88
CA VAL A 273 -2.31 17.35 8.42
C VAL A 273 -2.60 16.86 7.00
N ALA A 274 -3.84 16.46 6.69
CA ALA A 274 -4.24 16.04 5.34
C ALA A 274 -4.05 17.15 4.30
N ALA A 275 -4.40 18.39 4.62
CA ALA A 275 -4.18 19.53 3.72
C ALA A 275 -2.69 19.71 3.40
N LYS A 276 -1.82 19.58 4.40
CA LYS A 276 -0.37 19.70 4.22
C LYS A 276 0.22 18.48 3.51
N ALA A 277 -0.25 17.28 3.81
CA ALA A 277 0.13 16.07 3.11
C ALA A 277 -0.21 16.13 1.61
N THR A 278 -1.37 16.69 1.25
CA THR A 278 -1.75 16.92 -0.15
C THR A 278 -0.78 17.86 -0.86
N ILE A 279 -0.27 18.88 -0.18
CA ILE A 279 0.74 19.79 -0.76
C ILE A 279 2.08 19.04 -0.91
N ALA A 280 2.49 18.30 0.13
CA ALA A 280 3.74 17.55 0.14
C ALA A 280 3.81 16.55 -1.03
N VAL A 281 2.78 15.73 -1.22
CA VAL A 281 2.77 14.75 -2.30
C VAL A 281 2.70 15.41 -3.69
N ARG A 282 2.10 16.59 -3.82
CA ARG A 282 2.14 17.36 -5.07
C ARG A 282 3.53 17.87 -5.41
N CYS A 283 4.31 18.29 -4.42
CA CYS A 283 5.73 18.61 -4.62
C CYS A 283 6.51 17.38 -5.09
N ASP A 284 6.26 16.22 -4.49
CA ASP A 284 6.92 14.97 -4.87
C ASP A 284 6.55 14.51 -6.29
N GLU A 285 5.29 14.71 -6.74
CA GLU A 285 4.82 14.28 -8.06
C GLU A 285 5.16 15.25 -9.20
N PHE A 286 4.97 16.55 -8.98
CA PHE A 286 5.06 17.55 -10.05
C PHE A 286 6.41 18.27 -10.09
N GLY A 287 7.44 17.77 -9.38
CA GLY A 287 8.81 18.29 -9.43
C GLY A 287 8.98 19.63 -8.71
N GLY A 288 8.17 19.89 -7.69
CA GLY A 288 8.33 21.04 -6.81
C GLY A 288 9.56 20.91 -5.89
N GLU A 289 9.92 22.00 -5.22
CA GLU A 289 10.97 21.97 -4.21
C GLU A 289 10.60 21.02 -3.07
N LYS A 290 11.55 20.15 -2.69
CA LYS A 290 11.37 19.23 -1.54
C LYS A 290 11.17 20.06 -0.28
N TRP A 291 10.28 19.60 0.58
CA TRP A 291 10.01 20.29 1.83
C TRP A 291 11.26 20.38 2.70
N SER A 292 11.54 21.59 3.17
CA SER A 292 12.60 21.86 4.13
C SER A 292 12.16 21.50 5.56
N GLN A 293 13.12 21.43 6.47
CA GLN A 293 12.83 21.25 7.91
C GLN A 293 11.88 22.33 8.44
N ASP A 294 12.05 23.59 8.00
CA ASP A 294 11.18 24.70 8.41
C ASP A 294 9.71 24.48 8.00
N ALA A 295 9.46 23.84 6.84
CA ALA A 295 8.12 23.52 6.40
C ALA A 295 7.46 22.46 7.30
N PHE A 296 8.22 21.44 7.73
CA PHE A 296 7.74 20.44 8.69
C PHE A 296 7.47 21.07 10.06
N ASP A 297 8.38 21.89 10.55
CA ASP A 297 8.26 22.60 11.84
C ASP A 297 7.05 23.55 11.86
N ALA A 298 6.76 24.22 10.75
CA ALA A 298 5.56 25.05 10.62
C ALA A 298 4.27 24.25 10.79
N VAL A 299 4.23 23.00 10.28
CA VAL A 299 3.07 22.11 10.48
C VAL A 299 3.00 21.63 11.92
N ALA A 300 4.11 21.24 12.53
CA ALA A 300 4.19 20.84 13.93
C ALA A 300 3.69 21.95 14.85
N ASN A 301 4.19 23.19 14.65
CA ASN A 301 3.77 24.36 15.40
C ASN A 301 2.27 24.65 15.24
N ARG A 302 1.72 24.46 14.04
CA ARG A 302 0.27 24.62 13.82
C ARG A 302 -0.53 23.57 14.60
N VAL A 303 -0.05 22.33 14.67
CA VAL A 303 -0.70 21.26 15.46
C VAL A 303 -0.68 21.61 16.95
N GLU A 304 0.44 22.09 17.48
CA GLU A 304 0.54 22.52 18.88
C GLU A 304 -0.37 23.72 19.18
N THR A 305 -0.47 24.67 18.25
CA THR A 305 -1.44 25.77 18.37
C THR A 305 -2.88 25.23 18.48
N ILE A 306 -3.25 24.27 17.64
CA ILE A 306 -4.58 23.65 17.72
C ILE A 306 -4.81 22.96 19.06
N ARG A 307 -3.80 22.31 19.63
CA ARG A 307 -3.87 21.66 20.94
C ARG A 307 -4.06 22.67 22.07
N SER A 308 -3.29 23.73 22.06
CA SER A 308 -3.36 24.78 23.09
C SER A 308 -4.69 25.55 23.05
N GLU A 309 -5.16 25.93 21.85
CA GLU A 309 -6.46 26.61 21.66
C GLU A 309 -7.68 25.77 22.08
N ASN A 310 -7.53 24.42 22.14
CA ASN A 310 -8.61 23.49 22.42
C ASN A 310 -8.24 22.52 23.56
N SER A 311 -7.59 23.03 24.61
CA SER A 311 -7.13 22.25 25.76
C SER A 311 -8.28 21.59 26.55
N SER A 312 -9.46 22.20 26.51
CA SER A 312 -10.69 21.66 27.16
C SER A 312 -11.70 21.18 26.12
N PRO A 313 -12.52 20.16 26.44
CA PRO A 313 -13.60 19.75 25.57
C PRO A 313 -14.59 20.91 25.36
N PRO A 314 -15.22 21.02 24.17
CA PRO A 314 -16.25 22.02 23.94
C PRO A 314 -17.41 21.82 24.93
N ASN A 315 -17.87 22.91 25.52
CA ASN A 315 -19.09 22.85 26.34
C ASN A 315 -20.24 22.28 25.49
N ARG A 316 -20.87 21.22 25.96
CA ARG A 316 -22.05 20.62 25.34
C ARG A 316 -23.26 21.51 25.53
#